data_d057669377cac2cf3e93804d4fafb1e6
#
_entry.id   d057669377cac2cf3e93804d4fafb1e6
#
_cell.length_a   1.000
_cell.length_b   1.000
_cell.length_c   1.000
_cell.angle_alpha   90.00
_cell.angle_beta   90.00
_cell.angle_gamma   90.00
#
_symmetry.space_group_name_H-M   'P 1'
#
loop_
_entity.id
_entity.type
_entity.pdbx_description
1 polymer ?
#
loop_
_entity_poly.entity_id
_entity_poly.type
_entity_poly.pdbx_seq_one_letter_code
_entity_poly.pdbx_strand_id
1 'polypeptide(L)'
;MMSNRQVLSRLRYLTLLRTYTSLPHASTYPATMVPWGVKWQPHHPSIFSSSIQTYRNLTSTSSPRTMSLIKDDDEFSAALKSAQEESSPSIFYFTAAWCGPCRLVSPVMDELNSKYPHVNTYKIDIDQEEIGKTLSKLSIAAVPTLHFFKDGKKAAEVVGADISQLKKTAENLYG
;
A
#
# COMPACT_ATOMS: atom_id res chain seq x y z
N MET A 1 -1.09 25.78 49.49
CA MET A 1 -1.54 24.67 50.37
C MET A 1 -2.09 23.55 49.48
N MET A 2 -1.32 22.62 49.32
CA MET A 2 -1.31 21.21 49.05
C MET A 2 -2.64 20.48 49.24
N SER A 3 -3.02 19.68 48.28
CA SER A 3 -3.47 18.33 48.60
C SER A 3 -3.26 17.39 47.41
N ASN A 4 -2.30 16.63 47.63
CA ASN A 4 -1.86 15.41 46.98
C ASN A 4 -2.89 14.29 47.29
N ARG A 5 -3.47 13.68 46.28
CA ARG A 5 -3.99 12.31 46.35
C ARG A 5 -3.80 11.59 45.03
N GLN A 6 -2.59 11.21 44.83
CA GLN A 6 -2.21 10.01 44.17
C GLN A 6 -2.71 8.81 44.97
N VAL A 7 -3.53 7.99 44.42
CA VAL A 7 -3.73 6.63 44.92
C VAL A 7 -3.79 5.71 43.71
N LEU A 8 -2.66 5.18 43.37
CA LEU A 8 -2.38 3.76 43.23
C LEU A 8 -3.62 2.86 43.10
N SER A 9 -3.99 2.47 41.95
CA SER A 9 -4.58 1.15 41.72
C SER A 9 -3.69 0.34 40.84
N ARG A 10 -2.76 -0.28 41.52
CA ARG A 10 -2.02 -1.46 41.06
C ARG A 10 -2.97 -2.65 41.03
N LEU A 11 -2.64 -3.51 40.09
CA LEU A 11 -2.64 -4.96 40.16
C LEU A 11 -3.83 -5.71 39.59
N ARG A 12 -3.39 -6.55 38.73
CA ARG A 12 -3.76 -7.95 38.52
C ARG A 12 -4.59 -8.21 37.27
N TYR A 13 -3.88 -8.42 36.19
CA TYR A 13 -4.29 -9.50 35.33
C TYR A 13 -3.18 -10.54 35.23
N LEU A 14 -3.36 -11.53 36.06
CA LEU A 14 -2.62 -12.78 36.08
C LEU A 14 -2.81 -13.51 34.72
N THR A 15 -1.67 -13.82 34.13
CA THR A 15 -1.36 -15.08 33.44
C THR A 15 -2.51 -16.05 33.29
N LEU A 16 -2.97 -16.25 32.07
CA LEU A 16 -3.52 -17.50 31.61
C LEU A 16 -2.70 -17.97 30.38
N LEU A 17 -1.65 -18.69 30.70
CA LEU A 17 -1.01 -19.63 29.78
C LEU A 17 -2.04 -20.68 29.39
N ARG A 18 -2.60 -20.57 28.20
CA ARG A 18 -3.37 -21.63 27.59
C ARG A 18 -2.45 -22.37 26.64
N THR A 19 -1.90 -23.46 27.17
CA THR A 19 -1.19 -24.48 26.41
C THR A 19 -2.10 -25.01 25.32
N TYR A 20 -1.81 -24.65 24.08
CA TYR A 20 -2.43 -25.27 22.93
C TYR A 20 -1.57 -26.48 22.56
N THR A 21 -2.04 -27.65 23.01
CA THR A 21 -1.49 -28.93 22.63
C THR A 21 -1.73 -29.19 21.14
N SER A 22 -0.63 -29.27 20.43
CA SER A 22 -0.57 -29.72 19.04
C SER A 22 -1.03 -31.16 18.91
N LEU A 23 -2.07 -31.41 18.13
CA LEU A 23 -2.43 -32.74 17.66
C LEU A 23 -1.76 -32.99 16.30
N PRO A 24 -1.05 -34.09 16.14
CA PRO A 24 -0.53 -34.46 14.82
C PRO A 24 -1.65 -35.19 14.05
N HIS A 25 -2.12 -34.60 12.96
CA HIS A 25 -2.88 -35.33 11.97
C HIS A 25 -1.92 -36.00 11.00
N ALA A 26 -1.57 -37.23 11.36
CA ALA A 26 -1.01 -38.19 10.42
C ALA A 26 -2.16 -38.73 9.56
N SER A 27 -2.30 -38.24 8.36
CA SER A 27 -3.16 -38.85 7.35
C SER A 27 -2.37 -39.95 6.66
N THR A 28 -2.55 -41.16 7.15
CA THR A 28 -2.11 -42.41 6.50
C THR A 28 -2.97 -42.65 5.28
N TYR A 29 -2.44 -42.46 4.10
CA TYR A 29 -3.01 -42.98 2.87
C TYR A 29 -2.51 -44.41 2.67
N PRO A 30 -3.40 -45.43 2.45
CA PRO A 30 -2.96 -46.77 2.16
C PRO A 30 -2.37 -46.88 0.76
N ALA A 31 -1.20 -47.48 0.70
CA ALA A 31 -0.56 -47.85 -0.52
C ALA A 31 -1.36 -48.98 -1.21
N THR A 32 -2.11 -48.67 -2.24
CA THR A 32 -2.62 -49.67 -3.15
C THR A 32 -1.78 -49.73 -4.41
N MET A 33 -1.03 -50.78 -4.49
CA MET A 33 -0.54 -51.56 -5.63
C MET A 33 -0.62 -50.87 -7.01
N VAL A 34 0.53 -50.50 -7.55
CA VAL A 34 0.76 -50.36 -8.98
C VAL A 34 1.54 -51.61 -9.44
N PRO A 35 0.92 -52.51 -10.20
CA PRO A 35 1.66 -53.58 -10.85
C PRO A 35 2.23 -53.09 -12.20
N TRP A 36 3.36 -53.68 -12.54
CA TRP A 36 4.04 -53.63 -13.83
C TRP A 36 5.06 -52.52 -14.08
N GLY A 37 6.26 -52.81 -13.71
CA GLY A 37 7.51 -52.88 -14.42
C GLY A 37 7.70 -51.91 -15.60
N VAL A 38 7.91 -50.62 -15.35
CA VAL A 38 8.61 -49.78 -16.32
C VAL A 38 9.91 -49.31 -15.69
N LYS A 39 11.00 -49.97 -16.05
CA LYS A 39 12.35 -49.51 -15.75
C LYS A 39 12.59 -48.24 -16.52
N TRP A 40 12.44 -47.08 -15.87
CA TRP A 40 12.95 -45.84 -16.39
C TRP A 40 14.45 -45.81 -16.15
N GLN A 41 15.24 -46.05 -17.21
CA GLN A 41 16.66 -45.73 -17.22
C GLN A 41 16.78 -44.24 -17.55
N PRO A 42 17.51 -43.46 -16.74
CA PRO A 42 17.89 -42.11 -17.14
C PRO A 42 19.01 -42.21 -18.17
N HIS A 43 18.67 -42.09 -19.42
CA HIS A 43 19.67 -41.77 -20.43
C HIS A 43 20.08 -40.33 -20.25
N HIS A 44 21.26 -40.12 -19.65
CA HIS A 44 21.95 -38.86 -19.73
C HIS A 44 22.50 -38.68 -21.16
N PRO A 45 22.15 -37.59 -21.83
CA PRO A 45 23.09 -36.94 -22.71
C PRO A 45 23.62 -35.71 -21.98
N SER A 46 24.82 -35.86 -21.43
CA SER A 46 25.72 -34.78 -21.19
C SER A 46 26.11 -34.16 -22.50
N ILE A 47 25.48 -33.08 -22.93
CA ILE A 47 25.99 -32.04 -23.84
C ILE A 47 24.91 -30.96 -23.87
N PHE A 48 25.01 -29.96 -23.03
CA PHE A 48 24.71 -28.56 -23.36
C PHE A 48 25.23 -27.68 -22.23
N SER A 49 26.54 -27.52 -22.24
CA SER A 49 27.19 -26.44 -21.51
C SER A 49 27.03 -25.15 -22.31
N SER A 50 26.78 -24.08 -21.54
CA SER A 50 26.92 -22.68 -21.93
C SER A 50 26.02 -22.17 -23.06
N SER A 51 24.90 -21.55 -22.65
CA SER A 51 24.43 -20.26 -23.18
C SER A 51 22.97 -19.95 -22.90
N ILE A 52 22.50 -20.22 -21.69
CA ILE A 52 21.17 -19.70 -21.24
C ILE A 52 21.36 -18.86 -19.98
N GLN A 53 22.08 -17.78 -20.10
CA GLN A 53 22.19 -16.75 -19.05
C GLN A 53 21.90 -15.34 -19.52
N THR A 54 21.08 -15.15 -20.55
CA THR A 54 20.87 -13.78 -21.06
C THR A 54 19.40 -13.38 -21.18
N TYR A 55 18.44 -14.12 -20.64
CA TYR A 55 17.02 -13.72 -20.73
C TYR A 55 16.33 -13.49 -19.38
N ARG A 56 17.11 -13.19 -18.35
CA ARG A 56 16.54 -12.75 -17.07
C ARG A 56 16.59 -11.23 -17.00
N ASN A 57 15.86 -10.47 -17.74
CA ASN A 57 15.56 -9.07 -17.42
C ASN A 57 14.77 -8.35 -18.50
N LEU A 58 13.68 -8.90 -19.02
CA LEU A 58 12.80 -8.11 -19.90
C LEU A 58 11.32 -8.47 -19.71
N THR A 59 10.89 -8.68 -18.48
CA THR A 59 9.48 -8.55 -18.17
C THR A 59 9.37 -7.78 -16.84
N SER A 60 9.67 -6.49 -16.89
CA SER A 60 9.03 -5.55 -16.00
C SER A 60 7.56 -5.50 -16.43
N THR A 61 6.79 -6.50 -16.08
CA THR A 61 5.35 -6.40 -16.03
C THR A 61 5.06 -5.35 -14.97
N SER A 62 4.90 -4.10 -15.41
CA SER A 62 4.31 -3.08 -14.58
C SER A 62 2.88 -3.53 -14.27
N SER A 63 2.72 -4.22 -13.16
CA SER A 63 1.40 -4.41 -12.56
C SER A 63 0.71 -3.05 -12.53
N PRO A 64 -0.59 -2.96 -12.86
CA PRO A 64 -1.30 -1.70 -12.72
C PRO A 64 -1.08 -1.25 -11.28
N ARG A 65 -0.43 -0.09 -11.11
CA ARG A 65 -0.15 0.45 -9.78
C ARG A 65 -1.48 0.80 -9.15
N THR A 66 -1.84 0.06 -8.14
CA THR A 66 -3.01 0.37 -7.30
C THR A 66 -2.65 1.58 -6.43
N MET A 67 -3.62 2.46 -6.17
CA MET A 67 -3.43 3.52 -5.18
C MET A 67 -2.98 2.92 -3.85
N SER A 68 -1.92 3.45 -3.27
CA SER A 68 -1.43 3.04 -1.96
C SER A 68 -2.29 3.70 -0.88
N LEU A 69 -2.84 2.89 0.02
CA LEU A 69 -3.58 3.40 1.18
C LEU A 69 -2.60 3.78 2.28
N ILE A 70 -2.67 5.01 2.76
CA ILE A 70 -1.93 5.49 3.95
C ILE A 70 -2.84 5.38 5.16
N LYS A 71 -2.35 4.78 6.22
CA LYS A 71 -3.11 4.47 7.43
C LYS A 71 -2.70 5.31 8.64
N ASP A 72 -1.46 5.76 8.70
CA ASP A 72 -0.91 6.47 9.83
C ASP A 72 0.03 7.62 9.45
N ASP A 73 0.43 8.42 10.44
CA ASP A 73 1.33 9.55 10.28
C ASP A 73 2.74 9.13 9.81
N ASP A 74 3.20 7.95 10.16
CA ASP A 74 4.54 7.46 9.80
C ASP A 74 4.59 7.05 8.32
N GLU A 75 3.58 6.32 7.84
CA GLU A 75 3.41 6.00 6.41
C GLU A 75 3.29 7.28 5.58
N PHE A 76 2.52 8.28 6.05
CA PHE A 76 2.41 9.57 5.38
C PHE A 76 3.76 10.30 5.32
N SER A 77 4.47 10.33 6.43
CA SER A 77 5.79 10.98 6.50
C SER A 77 6.80 10.33 5.56
N ALA A 78 6.79 9.00 5.44
CA ALA A 78 7.64 8.27 4.50
C ALA A 78 7.28 8.60 3.04
N ALA A 79 5.98 8.60 2.70
CA ALA A 79 5.51 8.95 1.36
C ALA A 79 5.83 10.40 1.00
N LEU A 80 5.66 11.34 1.94
CA LEU A 80 5.98 12.75 1.75
C LEU A 80 7.48 12.96 1.57
N LYS A 81 8.29 12.26 2.34
CA LYS A 81 9.75 12.28 2.21
C LYS A 81 10.21 11.80 0.83
N SER A 82 9.65 10.70 0.34
CA SER A 82 9.92 10.21 -1.02
C SER A 82 9.53 11.26 -2.09
N ALA A 83 8.37 11.90 -1.94
CA ALA A 83 7.92 12.93 -2.86
C ALA A 83 8.84 14.17 -2.85
N GLN A 84 9.41 14.55 -1.71
CA GLN A 84 10.22 15.75 -1.51
C GLN A 84 11.72 15.51 -1.75
N GLU A 85 12.30 14.51 -1.14
CA GLU A 85 13.76 14.28 -1.20
C GLU A 85 14.18 13.53 -2.46
N GLU A 86 13.37 12.56 -2.91
CA GLU A 86 13.62 11.81 -4.13
C GLU A 86 13.02 12.46 -5.36
N SER A 87 12.33 13.60 -5.18
CA SER A 87 11.61 14.32 -6.25
C SER A 87 10.62 13.43 -7.01
N SER A 88 10.08 12.43 -6.33
CA SER A 88 9.17 11.45 -6.90
C SER A 88 7.79 12.08 -7.14
N PRO A 89 7.29 12.11 -8.40
CA PRO A 89 6.00 12.70 -8.67
C PRO A 89 4.90 11.95 -7.93
N SER A 90 4.06 12.69 -7.21
CA SER A 90 3.11 12.07 -6.27
C SER A 90 1.80 12.84 -6.16
N ILE A 91 0.70 12.12 -5.94
CA ILE A 91 -0.62 12.68 -5.64
C ILE A 91 -1.10 12.14 -4.30
N PHE A 92 -1.43 13.03 -3.38
CA PHE A 92 -2.03 12.70 -2.10
C PHE A 92 -3.52 13.07 -2.15
N TYR A 93 -4.38 12.06 -2.08
CA TYR A 93 -5.83 12.19 -2.16
C TYR A 93 -6.45 11.98 -0.78
N PHE A 94 -6.91 13.07 -0.18
CA PHE A 94 -7.62 13.09 1.10
C PHE A 94 -9.12 12.87 0.87
N THR A 95 -9.69 11.88 1.53
CA THR A 95 -11.06 11.40 1.35
C THR A 95 -11.67 10.98 2.68
N ALA A 96 -12.98 10.67 2.68
CA ALA A 96 -13.68 10.06 3.81
C ALA A 96 -14.77 9.12 3.31
N ALA A 97 -15.15 8.15 4.14
CA ALA A 97 -16.19 7.17 3.79
C ALA A 97 -17.57 7.82 3.58
N TRP A 98 -17.90 8.84 4.37
CA TRP A 98 -19.17 9.60 4.30
C TRP A 98 -19.21 10.64 3.19
N CYS A 99 -18.08 10.91 2.54
CA CYS A 99 -17.95 11.98 1.54
C CYS A 99 -18.61 11.59 0.20
N GLY A 100 -19.79 12.13 -0.07
CA GLY A 100 -20.50 11.93 -1.33
C GLY A 100 -19.72 12.39 -2.58
N PRO A 101 -19.17 13.63 -2.59
CA PRO A 101 -18.36 14.12 -3.71
C PRO A 101 -17.08 13.30 -3.97
N CYS A 102 -16.50 12.70 -2.95
CA CYS A 102 -15.31 11.84 -3.08
C CYS A 102 -15.58 10.60 -3.97
N ARG A 103 -16.82 10.11 -3.97
CA ARG A 103 -17.23 8.99 -4.84
C ARG A 103 -17.14 9.31 -6.33
N LEU A 104 -17.27 10.59 -6.69
CA LEU A 104 -17.10 11.05 -8.06
C LEU A 104 -15.62 11.17 -8.45
N VAL A 105 -14.77 11.50 -7.48
CA VAL A 105 -13.33 11.65 -7.68
C VAL A 105 -12.62 10.30 -7.75
N SER A 106 -13.05 9.30 -6.97
CA SER A 106 -12.38 8.00 -6.89
C SER A 106 -12.14 7.32 -8.26
N PRO A 107 -13.14 7.18 -9.16
CA PRO A 107 -12.89 6.57 -10.47
C PRO A 107 -11.95 7.39 -11.35
N VAL A 108 -11.93 8.72 -11.18
CA VAL A 108 -11.00 9.60 -11.90
C VAL A 108 -9.57 9.40 -11.40
N MET A 109 -9.38 9.15 -10.11
CA MET A 109 -8.06 8.82 -9.55
C MET A 109 -7.54 7.49 -10.07
N ASP A 110 -8.40 6.49 -10.25
CA ASP A 110 -8.04 5.20 -10.86
C ASP A 110 -7.65 5.38 -12.33
N GLU A 111 -8.38 6.24 -13.07
CA GLU A 111 -8.04 6.62 -14.45
C GLU A 111 -6.65 7.31 -14.52
N LEU A 112 -6.39 8.30 -13.65
CA LEU A 112 -5.13 9.03 -13.59
C LEU A 112 -3.97 8.12 -13.20
N ASN A 113 -4.18 7.24 -12.24
CA ASN A 113 -3.17 6.26 -11.82
C ASN A 113 -2.77 5.29 -12.96
N SER A 114 -3.74 4.94 -13.81
CA SER A 114 -3.50 4.13 -15.00
C SER A 114 -2.82 4.94 -16.12
N LYS A 115 -3.21 6.21 -16.31
CA LYS A 115 -2.66 7.11 -17.34
C LYS A 115 -1.22 7.53 -17.03
N TYR A 116 -0.89 7.73 -15.75
CA TYR A 116 0.41 8.20 -15.29
C TYR A 116 1.09 7.18 -14.35
N PRO A 117 1.56 6.05 -14.85
CA PRO A 117 2.11 4.96 -14.03
C PRO A 117 3.42 5.32 -13.31
N HIS A 118 4.05 6.43 -13.69
CA HIS A 118 5.24 6.99 -13.05
C HIS A 118 4.92 7.86 -11.83
N VAL A 119 3.64 8.20 -11.60
CA VAL A 119 3.17 9.02 -10.48
C VAL A 119 2.72 8.11 -9.35
N ASN A 120 3.23 8.33 -8.15
CA ASN A 120 2.78 7.61 -6.97
C ASN A 120 1.46 8.21 -6.47
N THR A 121 0.42 7.41 -6.37
CA THR A 121 -0.89 7.88 -5.89
C THR A 121 -1.18 7.28 -4.51
N TYR A 122 -1.42 8.16 -3.56
CA TYR A 122 -1.71 7.82 -2.17
C TYR A 122 -3.13 8.23 -1.80
N LYS A 123 -3.87 7.32 -1.20
CA LYS A 123 -5.21 7.57 -0.67
C LYS A 123 -5.13 7.66 0.86
N ILE A 124 -5.70 8.72 1.42
CA ILE A 124 -5.70 9.01 2.85
C ILE A 124 -7.16 9.19 3.31
N ASP A 125 -7.59 8.34 4.23
CA ASP A 125 -8.89 8.51 4.89
C ASP A 125 -8.73 9.41 6.10
N ILE A 126 -9.44 10.54 6.13
CA ILE A 126 -9.31 11.54 7.20
C ILE A 126 -9.96 11.10 8.53
N ASP A 127 -10.77 10.04 8.50
CA ASP A 127 -11.43 9.51 9.69
C ASP A 127 -10.52 8.56 10.51
N GLN A 128 -9.31 8.29 10.02
CA GLN A 128 -8.34 7.48 10.76
C GLN A 128 -7.71 8.31 11.89
N GLU A 129 -7.78 7.81 13.11
CA GLU A 129 -7.27 8.53 14.29
C GLU A 129 -5.75 8.75 14.23
N GLU A 130 -5.03 7.80 13.64
CA GLU A 130 -3.57 7.80 13.55
C GLU A 130 -3.01 8.84 12.56
N ILE A 131 -3.87 9.52 11.75
CA ILE A 131 -3.45 10.54 10.76
C ILE A 131 -3.69 11.98 11.25
N GLY A 132 -4.18 12.16 12.47
CA GLY A 132 -4.64 13.45 12.99
C GLY A 132 -3.58 14.56 13.02
N LYS A 133 -2.32 14.23 13.27
CA LYS A 133 -1.21 15.21 13.27
C LYS A 133 -0.95 15.71 11.84
N THR A 134 -0.97 14.81 10.87
CA THR A 134 -0.80 15.14 9.46
C THR A 134 -1.90 16.07 8.97
N LEU A 135 -3.16 15.77 9.26
CA LEU A 135 -4.31 16.60 8.86
C LEU A 135 -4.22 18.01 9.43
N SER A 136 -3.86 18.12 10.71
CA SER A 136 -3.66 19.41 11.39
C SER A 136 -2.50 20.20 10.76
N LYS A 137 -1.37 19.56 10.50
CA LYS A 137 -0.19 20.17 9.91
C LYS A 137 -0.42 20.66 8.47
N LEU A 138 -1.20 19.91 7.69
CA LEU A 138 -1.53 20.26 6.32
C LEU A 138 -2.75 21.15 6.19
N SER A 139 -3.43 21.46 7.31
CA SER A 139 -4.66 22.25 7.35
C SER A 139 -5.76 21.72 6.42
N ILE A 140 -5.94 20.40 6.38
CA ILE A 140 -6.99 19.76 5.58
C ILE A 140 -8.35 20.05 6.20
N ALA A 141 -9.08 21.01 5.60
CA ALA A 141 -10.37 21.48 6.13
C ALA A 141 -11.58 20.91 5.38
N ALA A 142 -11.38 20.29 4.23
CA ALA A 142 -12.45 19.76 3.40
C ALA A 142 -12.00 18.51 2.62
N VAL A 143 -12.96 17.69 2.23
CA VAL A 143 -12.76 16.54 1.34
C VAL A 143 -13.75 16.56 0.17
N PRO A 144 -13.34 16.13 -1.02
CA PRO A 144 -12.00 15.68 -1.39
C PRO A 144 -11.00 16.85 -1.48
N THR A 145 -9.77 16.60 -1.06
CA THR A 145 -8.63 17.50 -1.31
C THR A 145 -7.50 16.68 -1.92
N LEU A 146 -6.84 17.24 -2.93
CA LEU A 146 -5.74 16.58 -3.62
C LEU A 146 -4.52 17.50 -3.64
N HIS A 147 -3.39 16.99 -3.16
CA HIS A 147 -2.10 17.65 -3.24
C HIS A 147 -1.24 16.99 -4.30
N PHE A 148 -0.75 17.77 -5.25
CA PHE A 148 0.11 17.33 -6.34
C PHE A 148 1.55 17.74 -6.06
N PHE A 149 2.45 16.77 -6.10
CA PHE A 149 3.87 16.95 -5.90
C PHE A 149 4.64 16.69 -7.19
N LYS A 150 5.54 17.60 -7.55
CA LYS A 150 6.47 17.49 -8.66
C LYS A 150 7.79 18.17 -8.27
N ASP A 151 8.91 17.59 -8.65
CA ASP A 151 10.24 18.12 -8.42
C ASP A 151 10.51 18.49 -6.95
N GLY A 152 10.08 17.63 -6.04
CA GLY A 152 10.28 17.78 -4.60
C GLY A 152 9.38 18.81 -3.91
N LYS A 153 8.38 19.39 -4.60
CA LYS A 153 7.53 20.46 -4.07
C LYS A 153 6.05 20.19 -4.32
N LYS A 154 5.20 20.75 -3.44
CA LYS A 154 3.76 20.81 -3.71
C LYS A 154 3.54 21.81 -4.86
N ALA A 155 3.23 21.29 -6.05
CA ALA A 155 3.07 22.06 -7.27
C ALA A 155 1.64 22.61 -7.43
N ALA A 156 0.64 21.88 -6.95
CA ALA A 156 -0.76 22.30 -7.02
C ALA A 156 -1.60 21.67 -5.91
N GLU A 157 -2.77 22.24 -5.71
CA GLU A 157 -3.81 21.73 -4.82
C GLU A 157 -5.18 21.88 -5.51
N VAL A 158 -6.01 20.86 -5.39
CA VAL A 158 -7.41 20.89 -5.84
C VAL A 158 -8.29 20.52 -4.66
N VAL A 159 -9.20 21.42 -4.31
CA VAL A 159 -10.19 21.22 -3.25
C VAL A 159 -11.57 21.05 -3.87
N GLY A 160 -12.29 20.02 -3.48
CA GLY A 160 -13.61 19.69 -4.02
C GLY A 160 -13.56 18.75 -5.23
N ALA A 161 -14.75 18.42 -5.77
CA ALA A 161 -14.91 17.44 -6.82
C ALA A 161 -14.96 18.06 -8.22
N ASP A 162 -14.08 19.00 -8.51
CA ASP A 162 -13.92 19.56 -9.86
C ASP A 162 -13.05 18.61 -10.72
N ILE A 163 -13.74 17.71 -11.41
CA ILE A 163 -13.10 16.70 -12.27
C ILE A 163 -12.30 17.35 -13.42
N SER A 164 -12.79 18.47 -13.96
CA SER A 164 -12.13 19.14 -15.07
C SER A 164 -10.83 19.76 -14.63
N GLN A 165 -10.82 20.46 -13.49
CA GLN A 165 -9.63 21.02 -12.89
C GLN A 165 -8.63 19.95 -12.52
N LEU A 166 -9.10 18.83 -11.93
CA LEU A 166 -8.27 17.72 -11.52
C LEU A 166 -7.53 17.09 -12.72
N LYS A 167 -8.24 16.76 -13.79
CA LYS A 167 -7.65 16.19 -15.01
C LYS A 167 -6.67 17.16 -15.67
N LYS A 168 -7.04 18.45 -15.79
CA LYS A 168 -6.17 19.49 -16.36
C LYS A 168 -4.90 19.69 -15.53
N THR A 169 -5.01 19.68 -14.19
CA THR A 169 -3.86 19.81 -13.30
C THR A 169 -2.91 18.63 -13.45
N ALA A 170 -3.44 17.41 -13.45
CA ALA A 170 -2.63 16.22 -13.64
C ALA A 170 -1.94 16.20 -15.02
N GLU A 171 -2.63 16.60 -16.08
CA GLU A 171 -2.07 16.69 -17.43
C GLU A 171 -0.95 17.73 -17.53
N ASN A 172 -1.12 18.90 -16.95
CA ASN A 172 -0.10 19.95 -16.94
C ASN A 172 1.14 19.57 -16.15
N LEU A 173 0.99 18.77 -15.10
CA LEU A 173 2.10 18.40 -14.24
C LEU A 173 2.82 17.13 -14.70
N TYR A 174 2.08 16.16 -15.23
CA TYR A 174 2.59 14.81 -15.46
C TYR A 174 2.48 14.33 -16.92
N GLY A 175 1.83 15.13 -17.79
CA GLY A 175 1.66 14.86 -19.22
C GLY A 175 2.84 15.20 -20.11
#